data_5c8a203aebd361b15b42913e4c128387
#
_entry.id   5c8a203aebd361b15b42913e4c128387
#
_cell.length_a   1.000
_cell.length_b   1.000
_cell.length_c   1.000
_cell.angle_alpha   90.00
_cell.angle_beta   90.00
_cell.angle_gamma   90.00
#
_symmetry.space_group_name_H-M   'P 1'
#
loop_
_entity.id
_entity.type
_entity.pdbx_description
1 polymer ?
#
loop_
_entity_poly.entity_id
_entity_poly.type
_entity_poly.pdbx_seq_one_letter_code
_entity_poly.pdbx_strand_id
1 'polypeptide(L)'
;MIQTIRADFYRLFHSKGFWITEFVLLANILIGVLYKVTSRFGTSIEMDGQNVAQQVPVKMTGINALAHFSGHSDSIIFFTLIVVCLLLGVDLSRKLYKNSLAHGISRTEFFLSKTLVSFVVATFQFILLLGLSFIIASAINGIGTAPAGFFGQFLLTILVQLMITVAWISIVSFVLYISHSIAAGLVSYFIGGVLLLLPVLLYPHIEWFRYLTLQFGIEMAADPAAVLQASLVAIGIAVFFLGNSLLIFKKKDL
;
A
#
# COMPACT_ATOMS: atom_id res chain seq x y z
N MET A 1 6.57 20.43 -14.86
CA MET A 1 6.49 19.27 -13.94
C MET A 1 6.79 19.61 -12.48
N ILE A 2 7.96 20.14 -12.10
CA ILE A 2 8.27 20.47 -10.68
C ILE A 2 7.27 21.45 -10.07
N GLN A 3 6.88 22.50 -10.79
CA GLN A 3 5.89 23.46 -10.32
C GLN A 3 4.51 22.81 -10.09
N THR A 4 4.11 21.88 -10.95
CA THR A 4 2.86 21.12 -10.82
C THR A 4 2.88 20.25 -9.57
N ILE A 5 3.98 19.53 -9.33
CA ILE A 5 4.17 18.70 -8.13
C ILE A 5 4.11 19.57 -6.87
N ARG A 6 4.81 20.72 -6.86
CA ARG A 6 4.79 21.66 -5.73
C ARG A 6 3.38 22.20 -5.45
N ALA A 7 2.62 22.52 -6.49
CA ALA A 7 1.23 22.97 -6.37
C ALA A 7 0.32 21.87 -5.83
N ASP A 8 0.54 20.60 -6.25
CA ASP A 8 -0.23 19.45 -5.76
C ASP A 8 0.05 19.19 -4.28
N PHE A 9 1.31 19.22 -3.84
CA PHE A 9 1.66 19.11 -2.42
C PHE A 9 1.08 20.28 -1.60
N TYR A 10 1.22 21.50 -2.09
CA TYR A 10 0.65 22.66 -1.40
C TYR A 10 -0.85 22.50 -1.18
N ARG A 11 -1.60 22.12 -2.23
CA ARG A 11 -3.03 21.90 -2.16
C ARG A 11 -3.39 20.73 -1.23
N LEU A 12 -2.62 19.65 -1.27
CA LEU A 12 -2.83 18.48 -0.42
C LEU A 12 -2.68 18.85 1.05
N PHE A 13 -1.58 19.51 1.43
CA PHE A 13 -1.32 19.93 2.81
C PHE A 13 -2.28 21.01 3.34
N HIS A 14 -2.93 21.77 2.47
CA HIS A 14 -3.97 22.73 2.86
C HIS A 14 -5.39 22.12 2.81
N SER A 15 -5.51 20.85 2.42
CA SER A 15 -6.79 20.14 2.41
C SER A 15 -7.16 19.61 3.79
N LYS A 16 -8.34 19.97 4.31
CA LYS A 16 -8.87 19.38 5.54
C LYS A 16 -9.04 17.87 5.43
N GLY A 17 -9.44 17.39 4.25
CA GLY A 17 -9.61 15.96 3.98
C GLY A 17 -8.31 15.16 4.14
N PHE A 18 -7.19 15.71 3.69
CA PHE A 18 -5.87 15.08 3.86
C PHE A 18 -5.53 14.92 5.36
N TRP A 19 -5.62 15.99 6.15
CA TRP A 19 -5.28 15.92 7.56
C TRP A 19 -6.20 15.00 8.37
N ILE A 20 -7.50 14.95 8.03
CA ILE A 20 -8.44 14.01 8.64
C ILE A 20 -7.99 12.56 8.30
N THR A 21 -7.63 12.29 7.04
CA THR A 21 -7.17 10.96 6.62
C THR A 21 -5.89 10.57 7.34
N GLU A 22 -4.89 11.46 7.42
CA GLU A 22 -3.63 11.19 8.12
C GLU A 22 -3.83 11.02 9.62
N PHE A 23 -4.71 11.80 10.24
CA PHE A 23 -5.03 11.64 11.66
C PHE A 23 -5.70 10.30 11.96
N VAL A 24 -6.66 9.87 11.13
CA VAL A 24 -7.30 8.56 11.27
C VAL A 24 -6.31 7.43 10.99
N LEU A 25 -5.41 7.60 10.01
CA LEU A 25 -4.31 6.65 9.76
C LEU A 25 -3.41 6.52 10.99
N LEU A 26 -2.95 7.63 11.56
CA LEU A 26 -2.12 7.61 12.77
C LEU A 26 -2.82 6.93 13.94
N ALA A 27 -4.10 7.22 14.16
CA ALA A 27 -4.90 6.54 15.19
C ALA A 27 -5.00 5.04 14.93
N ASN A 28 -5.24 4.63 13.68
CA ASN A 28 -5.28 3.22 13.28
C ASN A 28 -3.93 2.52 13.54
N ILE A 29 -2.82 3.15 13.15
CA ILE A 29 -1.46 2.63 13.40
C ILE A 29 -1.23 2.47 14.91
N LEU A 30 -1.51 3.51 15.70
CA LEU A 30 -1.30 3.49 17.15
C LEU A 30 -2.12 2.38 17.82
N ILE A 31 -3.40 2.27 17.49
CA ILE A 31 -4.28 1.23 18.04
C ILE A 31 -3.78 -0.16 17.63
N GLY A 32 -3.47 -0.35 16.35
CA GLY A 32 -2.99 -1.62 15.81
C GLY A 32 -1.67 -2.07 16.43
N VAL A 33 -0.71 -1.13 16.55
CA VAL A 33 0.59 -1.42 17.17
C VAL A 33 0.44 -1.71 18.67
N LEU A 34 -0.31 -0.89 19.42
CA LEU A 34 -0.53 -1.09 20.85
C LEU A 34 -1.25 -2.41 21.10
N TYR A 35 -2.28 -2.73 20.31
CA TYR A 35 -2.98 -4.01 20.42
C TYR A 35 -2.03 -5.19 20.21
N LYS A 36 -1.21 -5.18 19.16
CA LYS A 36 -0.24 -6.24 18.86
C LYS A 36 0.87 -6.35 19.91
N VAL A 37 1.39 -5.21 20.37
CA VAL A 37 2.48 -5.15 21.34
C VAL A 37 2.02 -5.59 22.73
N THR A 38 0.77 -5.34 23.12
CA THR A 38 0.21 -5.71 24.41
C THR A 38 -0.47 -7.08 24.40
N SER A 39 -0.93 -7.56 23.24
CA SER A 39 -1.55 -8.88 23.12
C SER A 39 -0.52 -10.01 23.25
N ARG A 40 -0.89 -11.04 23.99
CA ARG A 40 -0.08 -12.26 24.10
C ARG A 40 -0.51 -13.21 22.98
N PHE A 41 0.41 -13.52 22.06
CA PHE A 41 0.16 -14.51 21.02
C PHE A 41 0.62 -15.88 21.51
N GLY A 42 -0.25 -16.89 21.38
CA GLY A 42 0.13 -18.27 21.61
C GLY A 42 0.79 -18.87 20.37
N THR A 43 1.92 -19.53 20.54
CA THR A 43 2.48 -20.45 19.54
C THR A 43 2.10 -21.87 19.92
N SER A 44 1.53 -22.63 18.99
CA SER A 44 1.35 -24.08 19.17
C SER A 44 2.70 -24.76 18.98
N ILE A 45 3.17 -25.44 20.00
CA ILE A 45 4.36 -26.30 19.90
C ILE A 45 3.84 -27.73 19.71
N GLU A 46 4.19 -28.39 18.63
CA GLU A 46 3.99 -29.82 18.47
C GLU A 46 5.00 -30.55 19.36
N MET A 47 4.53 -31.14 20.43
CA MET A 47 5.26 -32.12 21.21
C MET A 47 4.53 -33.46 21.11
N ASP A 48 5.23 -34.45 20.60
CA ASP A 48 4.85 -35.87 20.60
C ASP A 48 3.45 -36.20 20.04
N GLY A 49 3.13 -35.60 18.87
CA GLY A 49 1.89 -35.91 18.15
C GLY A 49 0.60 -35.39 18.77
N GLN A 50 0.68 -34.63 19.87
CA GLN A 50 -0.43 -33.90 20.45
C GLN A 50 -0.20 -32.39 20.34
N ASN A 51 -1.15 -31.70 19.72
CA ASN A 51 -1.17 -30.22 19.68
C ASN A 51 -1.45 -29.70 21.09
N VAL A 52 -0.41 -29.61 21.93
CA VAL A 52 -0.50 -28.90 23.19
C VAL A 52 -0.35 -27.42 22.87
N ALA A 53 -1.46 -26.72 22.84
CA ALA A 53 -1.50 -25.28 22.73
C ALA A 53 -0.90 -24.63 24.00
N GLN A 54 0.42 -24.73 24.15
CA GLN A 54 1.14 -23.97 25.16
C GLN A 54 1.26 -22.55 24.64
N GLN A 55 0.41 -21.66 25.12
CA GLN A 55 0.48 -20.23 24.85
C GLN A 55 1.75 -19.65 25.48
N VAL A 56 2.87 -19.77 24.79
CA VAL A 56 4.06 -19.01 25.16
C VAL A 56 3.81 -17.57 24.74
N PRO A 57 3.76 -16.62 25.68
CA PRO A 57 3.53 -15.22 25.33
C PRO A 57 4.75 -14.69 24.57
N VAL A 58 4.65 -14.62 23.25
CA VAL A 58 5.69 -13.99 22.42
C VAL A 58 5.55 -12.48 22.57
N LYS A 59 6.54 -11.85 23.19
CA LYS A 59 6.61 -10.40 23.29
C LYS A 59 6.92 -9.80 21.90
N MET A 60 6.10 -8.86 21.47
CA MET A 60 6.34 -8.11 20.23
C MET A 60 7.45 -7.08 20.49
N THR A 61 8.70 -7.46 20.24
CA THR A 61 9.87 -6.56 20.29
C THR A 61 9.92 -5.62 19.08
N GLY A 62 10.77 -4.60 19.11
CA GLY A 62 10.92 -3.67 17.98
C GLY A 62 11.22 -4.37 16.66
N ILE A 63 12.13 -5.34 16.65
CA ILE A 63 12.47 -6.12 15.43
C ILE A 63 11.28 -6.96 14.96
N ASN A 64 10.56 -7.62 15.88
CA ASN A 64 9.37 -8.40 15.54
C ASN A 64 8.24 -7.52 15.00
N ALA A 65 8.11 -6.29 15.52
CA ALA A 65 7.15 -5.32 15.01
C ALA A 65 7.48 -4.89 13.57
N LEU A 66 8.75 -4.61 13.26
CA LEU A 66 9.16 -4.35 11.87
C LEU A 66 8.82 -5.52 10.94
N ALA A 67 9.14 -6.76 11.35
CA ALA A 67 8.83 -7.96 10.59
C ALA A 67 7.31 -8.07 10.31
N HIS A 68 6.50 -7.90 11.37
CA HIS A 68 5.05 -8.04 11.26
C HIS A 68 4.42 -6.95 10.39
N PHE A 69 4.72 -5.68 10.68
CA PHE A 69 4.07 -4.56 9.98
C PHE A 69 4.61 -4.31 8.57
N SER A 70 5.81 -4.80 8.22
CA SER A 70 6.28 -4.75 6.84
C SER A 70 5.45 -5.59 5.87
N GLY A 71 4.90 -6.72 6.34
CA GLY A 71 4.05 -7.60 5.53
C GLY A 71 2.54 -7.28 5.60
N HIS A 72 2.09 -6.50 6.60
CA HIS A 72 0.67 -6.20 6.83
C HIS A 72 0.37 -4.73 6.55
N SER A 73 0.46 -4.34 5.28
CA SER A 73 0.33 -2.95 4.83
C SER A 73 -1.06 -2.58 4.27
N ASP A 74 -2.05 -3.49 4.34
CA ASP A 74 -3.38 -3.28 3.74
C ASP A 74 -4.06 -2.00 4.20
N SER A 75 -3.99 -1.67 5.50
CA SER A 75 -4.55 -0.42 6.02
C SER A 75 -3.87 0.80 5.41
N ILE A 76 -2.54 0.78 5.26
CA ILE A 76 -1.81 1.91 4.63
C ILE A 76 -2.21 2.06 3.17
N ILE A 77 -2.28 0.96 2.43
CA ILE A 77 -2.72 0.98 1.03
C ILE A 77 -4.10 1.65 0.95
N PHE A 78 -5.05 1.25 1.79
CA PHE A 78 -6.38 1.85 1.82
C PHE A 78 -6.34 3.36 2.09
N PHE A 79 -5.60 3.82 3.10
CA PHE A 79 -5.47 5.25 3.39
C PHE A 79 -4.74 6.02 2.28
N THR A 80 -3.72 5.42 1.68
CA THR A 80 -3.07 5.97 0.48
C THR A 80 -4.06 6.18 -0.65
N LEU A 81 -4.94 5.21 -0.89
CA LEU A 81 -5.96 5.31 -1.94
C LEU A 81 -6.99 6.40 -1.65
N ILE A 82 -7.34 6.65 -0.38
CA ILE A 82 -8.16 7.82 -0.01
C ILE A 82 -7.44 9.11 -0.41
N VAL A 83 -6.14 9.24 -0.13
CA VAL A 83 -5.36 10.41 -0.53
C VAL A 83 -5.28 10.55 -2.05
N VAL A 84 -5.11 9.45 -2.80
CA VAL A 84 -5.17 9.44 -4.27
C VAL A 84 -6.53 9.95 -4.77
N CYS A 85 -7.63 9.51 -4.15
CA CYS A 85 -8.96 9.97 -4.48
C CYS A 85 -9.16 11.48 -4.17
N LEU A 86 -8.56 11.99 -3.10
CA LEU A 86 -8.57 13.43 -2.78
C LEU A 86 -7.71 14.22 -3.78
N LEU A 87 -6.58 13.70 -4.20
CA LEU A 87 -5.64 14.37 -5.09
C LEU A 87 -6.11 14.35 -6.56
N LEU A 88 -6.44 13.17 -7.08
CA LEU A 88 -6.80 12.94 -8.47
C LEU A 88 -8.31 12.94 -8.68
N GLY A 89 -9.06 12.27 -7.80
CA GLY A 89 -10.49 12.11 -7.94
C GLY A 89 -11.24 13.44 -7.86
N VAL A 90 -10.82 14.37 -6.99
CA VAL A 90 -11.41 15.72 -6.91
C VAL A 90 -11.14 16.49 -8.21
N ASP A 91 -9.95 16.41 -8.77
CA ASP A 91 -9.60 17.10 -10.01
C ASP A 91 -10.41 16.58 -11.21
N LEU A 92 -10.62 15.28 -11.27
CA LEU A 92 -11.40 14.66 -12.34
C LEU A 92 -12.90 14.92 -12.18
N SER A 93 -13.45 14.75 -10.96
CA SER A 93 -14.89 14.91 -10.72
C SER A 93 -15.37 16.35 -10.89
N ARG A 94 -14.55 17.32 -10.49
CA ARG A 94 -14.82 18.76 -10.64
C ARG A 94 -14.29 19.35 -11.93
N LYS A 95 -13.72 18.53 -12.82
CA LYS A 95 -13.11 18.94 -14.10
C LYS A 95 -12.01 20.00 -13.96
N LEU A 96 -11.35 20.07 -12.78
CA LEU A 96 -10.29 21.06 -12.51
C LEU A 96 -9.05 20.84 -13.39
N TYR A 97 -8.84 19.62 -13.89
CA TYR A 97 -7.79 19.31 -14.84
C TYR A 97 -7.86 20.16 -16.11
N LYS A 98 -9.07 20.61 -16.54
CA LYS A 98 -9.23 21.50 -17.71
C LYS A 98 -8.52 22.83 -17.50
N ASN A 99 -8.60 23.39 -16.30
CA ASN A 99 -7.91 24.64 -15.97
C ASN A 99 -6.39 24.46 -16.05
N SER A 100 -5.87 23.33 -15.53
CA SER A 100 -4.42 23.02 -15.63
C SER A 100 -3.95 22.89 -17.08
N LEU A 101 -4.75 22.24 -17.92
CA LEU A 101 -4.43 22.10 -19.36
C LEU A 101 -4.53 23.44 -20.09
N ALA A 102 -5.49 24.31 -19.75
CA ALA A 102 -5.61 25.65 -20.32
C ALA A 102 -4.41 26.55 -20.01
N HIS A 103 -3.73 26.32 -18.88
CA HIS A 103 -2.49 27.00 -18.52
C HIS A 103 -1.22 26.36 -19.13
N GLY A 104 -1.36 25.48 -20.12
CA GLY A 104 -0.25 24.91 -20.88
C GLY A 104 0.39 23.67 -20.27
N ILE A 105 -0.15 23.09 -19.20
CA ILE A 105 0.33 21.81 -18.66
C ILE A 105 -0.10 20.69 -19.60
N SER A 106 0.84 19.86 -20.06
CA SER A 106 0.51 18.72 -20.92
C SER A 106 -0.25 17.64 -20.13
N ARG A 107 -1.10 16.86 -20.82
CA ARG A 107 -1.84 15.74 -20.19
C ARG A 107 -0.90 14.73 -19.56
N THR A 108 0.23 14.46 -20.19
CA THR A 108 1.26 13.54 -19.66
C THR A 108 1.90 14.10 -18.40
N GLU A 109 2.22 15.39 -18.38
CA GLU A 109 2.78 16.05 -17.20
C GLU A 109 1.80 16.05 -16.02
N PHE A 110 0.53 16.35 -16.29
CA PHE A 110 -0.53 16.26 -15.27
C PHE A 110 -0.62 14.86 -14.69
N PHE A 111 -0.67 13.83 -15.55
CA PHE A 111 -0.76 12.43 -15.15
C PHE A 111 0.44 12.00 -14.29
N LEU A 112 1.67 12.29 -14.76
CA LEU A 112 2.89 11.90 -14.07
C LEU A 112 3.04 12.62 -12.73
N SER A 113 2.68 13.91 -12.63
CA SER A 113 2.74 14.64 -11.37
C SER A 113 1.83 14.00 -10.32
N LYS A 114 0.60 13.65 -10.68
CA LYS A 114 -0.36 13.00 -9.76
C LYS A 114 0.14 11.63 -9.27
N THR A 115 0.64 10.82 -10.21
CA THR A 115 1.19 9.49 -9.88
C THR A 115 2.40 9.60 -8.94
N LEU A 116 3.30 10.54 -9.21
CA LEU A 116 4.50 10.74 -8.41
C LEU A 116 4.17 11.26 -7.00
N VAL A 117 3.26 12.24 -6.88
CA VAL A 117 2.81 12.73 -5.57
C VAL A 117 2.15 11.61 -4.78
N SER A 118 1.31 10.78 -5.40
CA SER A 118 0.68 9.62 -4.76
C SER A 118 1.73 8.63 -4.22
N PHE A 119 2.77 8.35 -5.00
CA PHE A 119 3.86 7.46 -4.59
C PHE A 119 4.66 8.03 -3.39
N VAL A 120 4.97 9.33 -3.42
CA VAL A 120 5.68 9.99 -2.31
C VAL A 120 4.86 9.94 -1.01
N VAL A 121 3.54 10.19 -1.10
CA VAL A 121 2.65 10.06 0.06
C VAL A 121 2.61 8.62 0.58
N ALA A 122 2.49 7.64 -0.29
CA ALA A 122 2.54 6.23 0.08
C ALA A 122 3.84 5.87 0.83
N THR A 123 4.98 6.27 0.28
CA THR A 123 6.29 6.04 0.90
C THR A 123 6.37 6.68 2.29
N PHE A 124 5.87 7.91 2.43
CA PHE A 124 5.83 8.59 3.72
C PHE A 124 4.96 7.86 4.75
N GLN A 125 3.78 7.39 4.36
CA GLN A 125 2.89 6.61 5.23
C GLN A 125 3.52 5.27 5.65
N PHE A 126 4.26 4.60 4.76
CA PHE A 126 5.06 3.42 5.12
C PHE A 126 6.13 3.72 6.15
N ILE A 127 6.88 4.82 5.99
CA ILE A 127 7.89 5.24 6.97
C ILE A 127 7.25 5.52 8.34
N LEU A 128 6.08 6.16 8.36
CA LEU A 128 5.34 6.39 9.60
C LEU A 128 4.92 5.08 10.28
N LEU A 129 4.35 4.12 9.53
CA LEU A 129 3.96 2.83 10.09
C LEU A 129 5.16 2.12 10.73
N LEU A 130 6.21 1.93 9.97
CA LEU A 130 7.38 1.17 10.41
C LEU A 130 8.12 1.89 11.55
N GLY A 131 8.27 3.21 11.45
CA GLY A 131 8.90 4.01 12.49
C GLY A 131 8.13 3.98 13.82
N LEU A 132 6.82 4.23 13.77
CA LEU A 132 5.98 4.20 14.98
C LEU A 132 5.88 2.79 15.56
N SER A 133 5.73 1.76 14.74
CA SER A 133 5.67 0.38 15.22
C SER A 133 6.97 -0.03 15.93
N PHE A 134 8.11 0.33 15.35
CA PHE A 134 9.42 0.08 15.96
C PHE A 134 9.60 0.82 17.29
N ILE A 135 9.32 2.13 17.31
CA ILE A 135 9.49 2.97 18.51
C ILE A 135 8.62 2.47 19.66
N ILE A 136 7.33 2.24 19.41
CA ILE A 136 6.38 1.82 20.45
C ILE A 136 6.73 0.42 20.96
N ALA A 137 6.98 -0.53 20.07
CA ALA A 137 7.32 -1.90 20.46
C ALA A 137 8.64 -1.97 21.21
N SER A 138 9.65 -1.18 20.78
CA SER A 138 10.94 -1.11 21.48
C SER A 138 10.82 -0.46 22.86
N ALA A 139 9.97 0.54 23.01
CA ALA A 139 9.75 1.20 24.31
C ALA A 139 9.07 0.28 25.33
N ILE A 140 8.16 -0.60 24.89
CA ILE A 140 7.38 -1.47 25.77
C ILE A 140 8.10 -2.80 26.05
N ASN A 141 8.64 -3.44 25.02
CA ASN A 141 9.17 -4.81 25.08
C ASN A 141 10.66 -4.93 24.75
N GLY A 142 11.36 -3.81 24.51
CA GLY A 142 12.76 -3.78 24.10
C GLY A 142 12.94 -3.99 22.59
N ILE A 143 14.16 -3.71 22.11
CA ILE A 143 14.48 -3.74 20.68
C ILE A 143 14.38 -5.17 20.10
N GLY A 144 14.80 -6.17 20.86
CA GLY A 144 14.91 -7.55 20.39
C GLY A 144 16.20 -7.81 19.59
N THR A 145 16.35 -9.06 19.14
CA THR A 145 17.50 -9.50 18.33
C THR A 145 17.05 -9.78 16.90
N ALA A 146 17.78 -9.26 15.92
CA ALA A 146 17.53 -9.53 14.52
C ALA A 146 18.14 -10.88 14.12
N PRO A 147 17.38 -11.80 13.49
CA PRO A 147 17.94 -13.02 12.91
C PRO A 147 18.97 -12.71 11.80
N ALA A 148 19.84 -13.66 11.51
CA ALA A 148 20.77 -13.52 10.39
C ALA A 148 19.99 -13.28 9.07
N GLY A 149 20.41 -12.29 8.28
CA GLY A 149 19.75 -11.95 7.02
C GLY A 149 18.46 -11.11 7.14
N PHE A 150 17.98 -10.80 8.35
CA PHE A 150 16.73 -10.06 8.58
C PHE A 150 16.66 -8.75 7.80
N PHE A 151 17.69 -7.91 7.86
CA PHE A 151 17.65 -6.60 7.21
C PHE A 151 17.56 -6.70 5.68
N GLY A 152 18.18 -7.72 5.08
CA GLY A 152 18.04 -7.99 3.65
C GLY A 152 16.60 -8.37 3.28
N GLN A 153 16.01 -9.31 4.00
CA GLN A 153 14.61 -9.72 3.79
C GLN A 153 13.64 -8.56 4.05
N PHE A 154 13.87 -7.79 5.11
CA PHE A 154 13.08 -6.61 5.45
C PHE A 154 13.10 -5.55 4.33
N LEU A 155 14.28 -5.23 3.79
CA LEU A 155 14.40 -4.27 2.69
C LEU A 155 13.69 -4.78 1.42
N LEU A 156 13.87 -6.06 1.07
CA LEU A 156 13.17 -6.68 -0.06
C LEU A 156 11.65 -6.63 0.13
N THR A 157 11.16 -6.94 1.34
CA THR A 157 9.73 -6.85 1.66
C THR A 157 9.19 -5.44 1.45
N ILE A 158 9.88 -4.40 1.94
CA ILE A 158 9.46 -3.01 1.75
C ILE A 158 9.43 -2.66 0.26
N LEU A 159 10.44 -3.03 -0.51
CA LEU A 159 10.49 -2.76 -1.95
C LEU A 159 9.31 -3.41 -2.69
N VAL A 160 9.02 -4.68 -2.41
CA VAL A 160 7.86 -5.37 -3.01
C VAL A 160 6.55 -4.74 -2.58
N GLN A 161 6.40 -4.38 -1.30
CA GLN A 161 5.21 -3.71 -0.80
C GLN A 161 4.97 -2.33 -1.43
N LEU A 162 6.04 -1.57 -1.71
CA LEU A 162 5.91 -0.32 -2.46
C LEU A 162 5.48 -0.57 -3.90
N MET A 163 5.97 -1.62 -4.58
CA MET A 163 5.51 -2.01 -5.92
C MET A 163 4.04 -2.42 -5.90
N ILE A 164 3.60 -3.19 -4.90
CA ILE A 164 2.20 -3.56 -4.68
C ILE A 164 1.33 -2.30 -4.48
N THR A 165 1.81 -1.35 -3.70
CA THR A 165 1.09 -0.09 -3.47
C THR A 165 0.93 0.71 -4.78
N VAL A 166 1.98 0.76 -5.63
CA VAL A 166 1.89 1.36 -6.96
C VAL A 166 0.88 0.63 -7.84
N ALA A 167 0.82 -0.70 -7.78
CA ALA A 167 -0.19 -1.47 -8.50
C ALA A 167 -1.62 -1.09 -8.06
N TRP A 168 -1.89 -0.97 -6.77
CA TRP A 168 -3.17 -0.51 -6.26
C TRP A 168 -3.50 0.94 -6.66
N ILE A 169 -2.52 1.85 -6.55
CA ILE A 169 -2.67 3.24 -7.03
C ILE A 169 -3.05 3.25 -8.52
N SER A 170 -2.45 2.37 -9.32
CA SER A 170 -2.73 2.28 -10.75
C SER A 170 -4.14 1.80 -11.07
N ILE A 171 -4.63 0.77 -10.36
CA ILE A 171 -6.00 0.25 -10.50
C ILE A 171 -7.03 1.35 -10.16
N VAL A 172 -6.87 2.00 -9.00
CA VAL A 172 -7.78 3.04 -8.55
C VAL A 172 -7.74 4.25 -9.48
N SER A 173 -6.54 4.67 -9.91
CA SER A 173 -6.39 5.76 -10.88
C SER A 173 -7.09 5.46 -12.20
N PHE A 174 -6.98 4.23 -12.71
CA PHE A 174 -7.67 3.79 -13.92
C PHE A 174 -9.18 3.95 -13.80
N VAL A 175 -9.77 3.50 -12.70
CA VAL A 175 -11.20 3.66 -12.45
C VAL A 175 -11.59 5.14 -12.32
N LEU A 176 -10.76 5.97 -11.67
CA LEU A 176 -10.99 7.42 -11.58
C LEU A 176 -10.98 8.11 -12.94
N TYR A 177 -10.04 7.74 -13.84
CA TYR A 177 -9.98 8.31 -15.20
C TYR A 177 -11.16 7.91 -16.08
N ILE A 178 -11.76 6.74 -15.84
CA ILE A 178 -12.97 6.30 -16.56
C ILE A 178 -14.21 6.97 -15.98
N SER A 179 -14.43 6.82 -14.67
CA SER A 179 -15.69 7.14 -14.01
C SER A 179 -15.82 8.61 -13.62
N HIS A 180 -14.71 9.32 -13.43
CA HIS A 180 -14.66 10.66 -12.84
C HIS A 180 -15.38 10.74 -11.48
N SER A 181 -15.49 9.63 -10.75
CA SER A 181 -16.21 9.52 -9.48
C SER A 181 -15.27 9.07 -8.37
N ILE A 182 -15.19 9.85 -7.30
CA ILE A 182 -14.41 9.53 -6.09
C ILE A 182 -14.93 8.23 -5.46
N ALA A 183 -16.25 8.07 -5.39
CA ALA A 183 -16.87 6.88 -4.82
C ALA A 183 -16.49 5.62 -5.61
N ALA A 184 -16.51 5.68 -6.95
CA ALA A 184 -16.09 4.55 -7.79
C ALA A 184 -14.60 4.20 -7.57
N GLY A 185 -13.75 5.20 -7.40
CA GLY A 185 -12.34 5.00 -7.05
C GLY A 185 -12.15 4.25 -5.73
N LEU A 186 -12.86 4.64 -4.67
CA LEU A 186 -12.77 3.97 -3.37
C LEU A 186 -13.36 2.55 -3.42
N VAL A 187 -14.51 2.37 -4.05
CA VAL A 187 -15.16 1.06 -4.19
C VAL A 187 -14.32 0.10 -5.03
N SER A 188 -13.53 0.62 -6.00
CA SER A 188 -12.67 -0.21 -6.86
C SER A 188 -11.58 -0.96 -6.08
N TYR A 189 -11.16 -0.48 -4.91
CA TYR A 189 -10.24 -1.21 -4.04
C TYR A 189 -10.86 -2.52 -3.55
N PHE A 190 -12.09 -2.47 -3.04
CA PHE A 190 -12.78 -3.65 -2.53
C PHE A 190 -13.16 -4.62 -3.65
N ILE A 191 -13.73 -4.11 -4.73
CA ILE A 191 -14.08 -4.93 -5.91
C ILE A 191 -12.80 -5.52 -6.54
N GLY A 192 -11.75 -4.72 -6.69
CA GLY A 192 -10.47 -5.17 -7.21
C GLY A 192 -9.86 -6.28 -6.36
N GLY A 193 -9.89 -6.15 -5.02
CA GLY A 193 -9.44 -7.20 -4.10
C GLY A 193 -10.19 -8.52 -4.31
N VAL A 194 -11.51 -8.47 -4.41
CA VAL A 194 -12.32 -9.68 -4.70
C VAL A 194 -11.98 -10.26 -6.07
N LEU A 195 -11.89 -9.43 -7.11
CA LEU A 195 -11.57 -9.89 -8.48
C LEU A 195 -10.17 -10.52 -8.57
N LEU A 196 -9.18 -9.97 -7.88
CA LEU A 196 -7.82 -10.51 -7.85
C LEU A 196 -7.72 -11.80 -7.02
N LEU A 197 -8.63 -12.01 -6.07
CA LEU A 197 -8.73 -13.24 -5.29
C LEU A 197 -9.38 -14.38 -6.05
N LEU A 198 -10.31 -14.12 -6.99
CA LEU A 198 -11.04 -15.14 -7.72
C LEU A 198 -10.16 -16.19 -8.41
N PRO A 199 -9.07 -15.84 -9.14
CA PRO A 199 -8.19 -16.84 -9.75
C PRO A 199 -7.60 -17.82 -8.74
N VAL A 200 -7.25 -17.34 -7.55
CA VAL A 200 -6.69 -18.17 -6.46
C VAL A 200 -7.72 -19.16 -5.95
N LEU A 201 -8.97 -18.74 -5.80
CA LEU A 201 -10.06 -19.60 -5.32
C LEU A 201 -10.48 -20.63 -6.36
N LEU A 202 -10.52 -20.23 -7.65
CA LEU A 202 -10.96 -21.12 -8.73
C LEU A 202 -9.88 -22.13 -9.17
N TYR A 203 -8.60 -21.74 -9.07
CA TYR A 203 -7.47 -22.55 -9.54
C TYR A 203 -6.37 -22.63 -8.48
N PRO A 204 -6.63 -23.24 -7.30
CA PRO A 204 -5.69 -23.28 -6.17
C PRO A 204 -4.41 -24.09 -6.49
N HIS A 205 -4.45 -24.96 -7.52
CA HIS A 205 -3.29 -25.75 -7.97
C HIS A 205 -2.27 -24.92 -8.77
N ILE A 206 -2.59 -23.69 -9.15
CA ILE A 206 -1.68 -22.81 -9.89
C ILE A 206 -1.03 -21.85 -8.88
N GLU A 207 0.12 -22.21 -8.38
CA GLU A 207 0.79 -21.51 -7.28
C GLU A 207 1.07 -20.02 -7.55
N TRP A 208 1.38 -19.64 -8.79
CA TRP A 208 1.68 -18.25 -9.11
C TRP A 208 0.47 -17.31 -9.00
N PHE A 209 -0.77 -17.82 -9.03
CA PHE A 209 -1.97 -17.00 -8.83
C PHE A 209 -2.04 -16.35 -7.45
N ARG A 210 -1.39 -16.91 -6.44
CA ARG A 210 -1.30 -16.30 -5.10
C ARG A 210 -0.73 -14.88 -5.13
N TYR A 211 0.16 -14.59 -6.07
CA TYR A 211 0.74 -13.24 -6.19
C TYR A 211 -0.21 -12.21 -6.79
N LEU A 212 -1.30 -12.64 -7.45
CA LEU A 212 -2.36 -11.73 -7.91
C LEU A 212 -3.11 -11.07 -6.75
N THR A 213 -3.13 -11.68 -5.56
CA THR A 213 -3.75 -11.06 -4.38
C THR A 213 -3.05 -9.78 -3.94
N LEU A 214 -1.86 -9.50 -4.48
CA LEU A 214 -1.03 -8.34 -4.12
C LEU A 214 -0.72 -8.30 -2.61
N GLN A 215 -0.42 -9.46 -2.04
CA GLN A 215 0.02 -9.64 -0.67
C GLN A 215 1.42 -10.24 -0.64
N PHE A 216 2.28 -9.69 0.22
CA PHE A 216 3.65 -10.15 0.35
C PHE A 216 4.14 -9.95 1.79
N GLY A 217 4.58 -11.04 2.44
CA GLY A 217 5.12 -11.01 3.80
C GLY A 217 6.65 -11.18 3.84
N ILE A 218 7.25 -10.86 4.99
CA ILE A 218 8.69 -11.00 5.18
C ILE A 218 9.18 -12.45 5.02
N GLU A 219 8.33 -13.41 5.34
CA GLU A 219 8.61 -14.85 5.18
C GLU A 219 8.84 -15.23 3.72
N MET A 220 8.10 -14.59 2.80
CA MET A 220 8.24 -14.80 1.36
C MET A 220 9.53 -14.17 0.81
N ALA A 221 10.10 -13.19 1.49
CA ALA A 221 11.34 -12.53 1.07
C ALA A 221 12.59 -13.43 1.25
N ALA A 222 12.46 -14.56 1.93
CA ALA A 222 13.51 -15.57 2.02
C ALA A 222 13.66 -16.37 0.71
N ASP A 223 12.62 -16.42 -0.13
CA ASP A 223 12.62 -17.10 -1.43
C ASP A 223 12.79 -16.09 -2.57
N PRO A 224 13.95 -16.09 -3.28
CA PRO A 224 14.18 -15.19 -4.41
C PRO A 224 13.16 -15.35 -5.54
N ALA A 225 12.62 -16.57 -5.74
CA ALA A 225 11.61 -16.81 -6.76
C ALA A 225 10.27 -16.11 -6.39
N ALA A 226 9.88 -16.15 -5.11
CA ALA A 226 8.70 -15.44 -4.62
C ALA A 226 8.84 -13.93 -4.77
N VAL A 227 10.00 -13.36 -4.44
CA VAL A 227 10.29 -11.93 -4.62
C VAL A 227 10.17 -11.53 -6.09
N LEU A 228 10.78 -12.31 -6.99
CA LEU A 228 10.72 -12.04 -8.43
C LEU A 228 9.29 -12.10 -8.97
N GLN A 229 8.55 -13.16 -8.64
CA GLN A 229 7.19 -13.37 -9.12
C GLN A 229 6.22 -12.28 -8.61
N ALA A 230 6.27 -11.96 -7.31
CA ALA A 230 5.46 -10.89 -6.73
C ALA A 230 5.78 -9.52 -7.37
N SER A 231 7.06 -9.22 -7.57
CA SER A 231 7.50 -7.99 -8.21
C SER A 231 7.05 -7.89 -9.67
N LEU A 232 7.18 -8.98 -10.45
CA LEU A 232 6.74 -9.01 -11.85
C LEU A 232 5.23 -8.84 -11.97
N VAL A 233 4.44 -9.49 -11.11
CA VAL A 233 2.98 -9.34 -11.08
C VAL A 233 2.60 -7.90 -10.72
N ALA A 234 3.17 -7.32 -9.67
CA ALA A 234 2.88 -5.96 -9.25
C ALA A 234 3.26 -4.93 -10.35
N ILE A 235 4.44 -5.06 -10.96
CA ILE A 235 4.87 -4.19 -12.06
C ILE A 235 3.98 -4.38 -13.29
N GLY A 236 3.63 -5.62 -13.64
CA GLY A 236 2.74 -5.93 -14.78
C GLY A 236 1.37 -5.25 -14.62
N ILE A 237 0.76 -5.38 -13.44
CA ILE A 237 -0.50 -4.71 -13.11
C ILE A 237 -0.33 -3.18 -13.16
N ALA A 238 0.72 -2.63 -12.56
CA ALA A 238 0.97 -1.20 -12.56
C ALA A 238 1.12 -0.64 -13.97
N VAL A 239 1.95 -1.26 -14.81
CA VAL A 239 2.20 -0.83 -16.20
C VAL A 239 0.92 -0.93 -17.03
N PHE A 240 0.17 -2.04 -16.88
CA PHE A 240 -1.09 -2.23 -17.61
C PHE A 240 -2.11 -1.14 -17.27
N PHE A 241 -2.39 -0.90 -15.99
CA PHE A 241 -3.40 0.06 -15.59
C PHE A 241 -2.95 1.52 -15.75
N LEU A 242 -1.69 1.87 -15.46
CA LEU A 242 -1.17 3.22 -15.72
C LEU A 242 -1.12 3.54 -17.22
N GLY A 243 -0.68 2.59 -18.05
CA GLY A 243 -0.65 2.74 -19.49
C GLY A 243 -2.05 3.01 -20.06
N ASN A 244 -3.02 2.19 -19.70
CA ASN A 244 -4.42 2.38 -20.11
C ASN A 244 -5.02 3.68 -19.57
N SER A 245 -4.72 4.06 -18.33
CA SER A 245 -5.15 5.34 -17.74
C SER A 245 -4.65 6.53 -18.55
N LEU A 246 -3.37 6.51 -18.92
CA LEU A 246 -2.77 7.56 -19.73
C LEU A 246 -3.37 7.61 -21.15
N LEU A 247 -3.62 6.46 -21.77
CA LEU A 247 -4.24 6.38 -23.09
C LEU A 247 -5.67 6.93 -23.09
N ILE A 248 -6.48 6.56 -22.08
CA ILE A 248 -7.83 7.07 -21.91
C ILE A 248 -7.82 8.58 -21.70
N PHE A 249 -6.94 9.07 -20.82
CA PHE A 249 -6.83 10.49 -20.53
C PHE A 249 -6.36 11.31 -21.76
N LYS A 250 -5.48 10.73 -22.61
CA LYS A 250 -5.04 11.39 -23.87
C LYS A 250 -6.12 11.45 -24.93
N LYS A 251 -6.95 10.39 -25.05
CA LYS A 251 -7.99 10.29 -26.10
C LYS A 251 -9.28 11.02 -25.76
N LYS A 252 -9.51 11.35 -24.48
CA LYS A 252 -10.75 11.99 -24.04
C LYS A 252 -10.78 13.44 -24.52
N ASP A 253 -11.81 13.78 -25.30
CA ASP A 253 -12.04 15.16 -25.75
C ASP A 253 -12.33 16.08 -24.56
N LEU A 254 -11.89 17.35 -24.67
CA LEU A 254 -12.00 18.38 -23.61
C LEU A 254 -13.43 18.88 -23.46
#